data_d47f94bc53aa6f1034b300833e1d9f57
#
_entry.id   d47f94bc53aa6f1034b300833e1d9f57
#
_cell.length_a   1.000
_cell.length_b   1.000
_cell.length_c   1.000
_cell.angle_alpha   90.00
_cell.angle_beta   90.00
_cell.angle_gamma   90.00
#
_symmetry.space_group_name_H-M   'P 1'
#
loop_
_entity.id
_entity.type
_entity.pdbx_description
1 polymer ?
#
loop_
_entity_poly.entity_id
_entity_poly.type
_entity_poly.pdbx_seq_one_letter_code
_entity_poly.pdbx_strand_id
1 'polypeptide(L)'
;NTLKNEAVSQLATNEISLIEHNTLIDGIGSVGFLPITFYDTLSDAYEHQNSVEKLAEQIELNKKTEDPYAEQIADMRDSSLEDVDYGHMNSLVSLLEHQEFLMKLLTNKDSFIRKKIIDQNLSYLNSRLAYYLDKLGLPHDVIFQSDLTVEITELGRDLDFDNLSRGERNRLILGLSWSFRDIFESLYSTINVLFVDELIDSGMDTNGVESSLAVLKKMARDGNRSVFLISHRDELQGRVESVLNVIKEQAKKKNYKVWI
;
A
#
# COMPACT_ATOMS: atom_id res chain seq x y z
N ASN A 1 -19.68 25.94 6.13
CA ASN A 1 -19.88 27.29 6.69
C ASN A 1 -20.86 28.14 5.88
N THR A 2 -20.94 28.07 4.56
CA THR A 2 -21.87 28.82 3.70
C THR A 2 -23.32 28.45 3.95
N LEU A 3 -23.66 27.17 3.98
CA LEU A 3 -25.05 26.69 4.25
C LEU A 3 -25.54 27.07 5.66
N LYS A 4 -24.64 27.04 6.66
CA LYS A 4 -24.98 27.44 8.03
C LYS A 4 -25.27 28.97 8.10
N ASN A 5 -24.49 29.78 7.41
CA ASN A 5 -24.69 31.22 7.36
C ASN A 5 -25.97 31.61 6.59
N GLU A 6 -26.29 30.87 5.53
CA GLU A 6 -27.55 31.06 4.80
C GLU A 6 -28.77 30.69 5.66
N ALA A 7 -28.73 29.57 6.38
CA ALA A 7 -29.80 29.18 7.29
C ALA A 7 -30.02 30.18 8.44
N VAL A 8 -28.94 30.71 9.02
CA VAL A 8 -29.02 31.75 10.06
C VAL A 8 -29.59 33.05 9.48
N SER A 9 -29.21 33.44 8.27
CA SER A 9 -29.75 34.60 7.60
C SER A 9 -31.26 34.45 7.30
N GLN A 10 -31.70 33.28 6.86
CA GLN A 10 -33.11 33.00 6.63
C GLN A 10 -33.95 32.99 7.91
N LEU A 11 -33.41 32.45 9.01
CA LEU A 11 -34.06 32.51 10.32
C LEU A 11 -34.24 33.92 10.80
N ALA A 12 -33.20 34.76 10.71
CA ALA A 12 -33.29 36.17 11.09
C ALA A 12 -34.33 36.94 10.23
N THR A 13 -34.38 36.66 8.94
CA THR A 13 -35.38 37.28 8.02
C THR A 13 -36.79 36.86 8.39
N ASN A 14 -37.03 35.60 8.70
CA ASN A 14 -38.31 35.09 9.13
C ASN A 14 -38.78 35.63 10.48
N GLU A 15 -37.86 35.80 11.44
CA GLU A 15 -38.12 36.43 12.75
C GLU A 15 -38.56 37.88 12.57
N ILE A 16 -37.88 38.64 11.72
CA ILE A 16 -38.26 40.05 11.42
C ILE A 16 -39.64 40.08 10.80
N SER A 17 -39.92 39.23 9.83
CA SER A 17 -41.25 39.12 9.16
C SER A 17 -42.35 38.76 10.15
N LEU A 18 -42.08 37.90 11.11
CA LEU A 18 -43.04 37.49 12.16
C LEU A 18 -43.36 38.65 13.11
N ILE A 19 -42.34 39.45 13.49
CA ILE A 19 -42.49 40.63 14.32
C ILE A 19 -43.32 41.69 13.59
N GLU A 20 -43.08 41.91 12.28
CA GLU A 20 -43.85 42.83 11.45
C GLU A 20 -45.31 42.42 11.34
N HIS A 21 -45.59 41.12 11.14
CA HIS A 21 -46.96 40.62 11.10
C HIS A 21 -47.69 40.74 12.45
N ASN A 22 -46.99 40.46 13.56
CA ASN A 22 -47.57 40.62 14.88
C ASN A 22 -47.86 42.11 15.21
N THR A 23 -47.00 43.03 14.83
CA THR A 23 -47.25 44.48 15.00
C THR A 23 -48.40 44.96 14.14
N LEU A 24 -48.62 44.44 12.95
CA LEU A 24 -49.81 44.69 12.12
C LEU A 24 -51.09 44.12 12.74
N ILE A 25 -51.05 42.92 13.29
CA ILE A 25 -52.17 42.29 14.00
C ILE A 25 -52.56 43.08 15.25
N ASP A 26 -51.57 43.48 16.06
CA ASP A 26 -51.79 44.31 17.24
C ASP A 26 -52.32 45.70 16.86
N GLY A 27 -51.84 46.28 15.74
CA GLY A 27 -52.37 47.53 15.19
C GLY A 27 -53.85 47.43 14.75
N ILE A 28 -54.23 46.30 14.20
CA ILE A 28 -55.64 46.02 13.82
C ILE A 28 -56.50 45.80 15.07
N GLY A 29 -55.99 45.14 16.09
CA GLY A 29 -56.71 44.91 17.36
C GLY A 29 -56.94 46.17 18.20
N SER A 30 -56.12 47.19 18.02
CA SER A 30 -56.23 48.48 18.74
C SER A 30 -57.24 49.45 18.10
N VAL A 31 -57.68 49.19 16.89
CA VAL A 31 -58.72 49.97 16.21
C VAL A 31 -60.09 49.46 16.63
N GLY A 32 -60.57 49.91 17.77
CA GLY A 32 -61.87 49.57 18.35
C GLY A 32 -63.08 50.04 17.53
N PHE A 33 -62.92 50.15 16.24
CA PHE A 33 -63.97 50.46 15.30
C PHE A 33 -63.76 49.67 14.03
N LEU A 34 -64.56 48.59 13.87
CA LEU A 34 -64.70 47.96 12.58
C LEU A 34 -65.27 48.97 11.64
N PRO A 35 -64.60 49.32 10.55
CA PRO A 35 -65.19 50.17 9.58
C PRO A 35 -66.46 49.48 9.07
N ILE A 36 -67.59 50.17 9.12
CA ILE A 36 -68.84 49.71 8.48
C ILE A 36 -68.51 49.68 7.02
N THR A 37 -68.15 48.56 6.48
CA THR A 37 -67.99 48.36 5.03
C THR A 37 -69.38 48.32 4.45
N PHE A 38 -69.74 49.40 3.79
CA PHE A 38 -70.97 49.40 2.96
C PHE A 38 -70.62 48.63 1.68
N TYR A 39 -71.42 47.58 1.42
CA TYR A 39 -71.38 46.87 0.15
C TYR A 39 -72.39 47.52 -0.80
N ASP A 40 -71.92 47.76 -2.02
CA ASP A 40 -72.81 48.38 -3.06
C ASP A 40 -73.92 47.45 -3.51
N THR A 41 -73.63 46.13 -3.46
CA THR A 41 -74.57 45.08 -3.75
C THR A 41 -74.60 43.97 -2.74
N LEU A 42 -75.71 43.26 -2.64
CA LEU A 42 -75.84 42.04 -1.80
C LEU A 42 -74.84 40.94 -2.22
N SER A 43 -74.53 40.91 -3.54
CA SER A 43 -73.51 39.97 -4.10
C SER A 43 -72.10 40.21 -3.52
N ASP A 44 -71.67 41.49 -3.39
CA ASP A 44 -70.37 41.86 -2.89
C ASP A 44 -70.26 41.48 -1.43
N ALA A 45 -71.32 41.59 -0.64
CA ALA A 45 -71.35 41.15 0.74
C ALA A 45 -71.18 39.65 0.86
N TYR A 46 -71.82 38.87 0.01
CA TYR A 46 -71.63 37.41 0.00
C TYR A 46 -70.26 36.99 -0.49
N GLU A 47 -69.67 37.63 -1.48
CA GLU A 47 -68.32 37.36 -1.95
C GLU A 47 -67.30 37.62 -0.84
N HIS A 48 -67.47 38.73 -0.11
CA HIS A 48 -66.59 39.03 1.02
C HIS A 48 -66.74 38.01 2.16
N GLN A 49 -68.00 37.63 2.49
CA GLN A 49 -68.23 36.60 3.50
C GLN A 49 -67.59 35.28 3.11
N ASN A 50 -67.76 34.82 1.88
CA ASN A 50 -67.14 33.60 1.36
C ASN A 50 -65.59 33.68 1.41
N SER A 51 -65.03 34.86 1.13
CA SER A 51 -63.59 35.08 1.19
C SER A 51 -63.06 34.97 2.63
N VAL A 52 -63.79 35.57 3.59
CA VAL A 52 -63.45 35.49 5.03
C VAL A 52 -63.56 34.05 5.51
N GLU A 53 -64.58 33.31 5.15
CA GLU A 53 -64.76 31.90 5.51
C GLU A 53 -63.61 31.04 4.97
N LYS A 54 -63.24 31.22 3.67
CA LYS A 54 -62.09 30.54 3.08
C LYS A 54 -60.77 30.86 3.75
N LEU A 55 -60.56 32.12 4.10
CA LEU A 55 -59.35 32.52 4.84
C LEU A 55 -59.33 31.92 6.24
N ALA A 56 -60.48 31.86 6.93
CA ALA A 56 -60.59 31.22 8.23
C ALA A 56 -60.23 29.71 8.17
N GLU A 57 -60.78 29.03 7.12
CA GLU A 57 -60.42 27.61 6.88
C GLU A 57 -58.95 27.43 6.58
N GLN A 58 -58.36 28.31 5.78
CA GLN A 58 -56.91 28.26 5.50
C GLN A 58 -56.06 28.50 6.75
N ILE A 59 -56.46 29.43 7.60
CA ILE A 59 -55.78 29.69 8.87
C ILE A 59 -55.83 28.46 9.77
N GLU A 60 -57.04 27.83 9.90
CA GLU A 60 -57.16 26.60 10.70
C GLU A 60 -56.41 25.42 10.11
N LEU A 61 -56.31 25.32 8.78
CA LEU A 61 -55.52 24.29 8.13
C LEU A 61 -54.04 24.53 8.39
N ASN A 62 -53.56 25.76 8.24
CA ASN A 62 -52.17 26.13 8.50
C ASN A 62 -51.77 25.96 9.97
N LYS A 63 -52.69 26.24 10.92
CA LYS A 63 -52.44 25.97 12.36
C LYS A 63 -52.30 24.50 12.68
N LYS A 64 -52.96 23.60 11.92
CA LYS A 64 -52.90 22.16 12.07
C LYS A 64 -51.74 21.53 11.31
N THR A 65 -51.12 22.25 10.38
CA THR A 65 -49.97 21.77 9.63
C THR A 65 -48.74 21.82 10.55
N GLU A 66 -48.26 20.67 10.95
CA GLU A 66 -47.03 20.56 11.69
C GLU A 66 -45.89 21.04 10.79
N ASP A 67 -44.93 21.76 11.38
CA ASP A 67 -43.73 22.17 10.69
C ASP A 67 -42.98 20.94 10.19
N PRO A 68 -42.85 20.69 8.88
CA PRO A 68 -42.20 19.51 8.36
C PRO A 68 -40.69 19.43 8.73
N TYR A 69 -40.14 20.51 9.24
CA TYR A 69 -38.73 20.59 9.63
C TYR A 69 -38.51 20.59 11.16
N ALA A 70 -39.60 20.57 11.96
CA ALA A 70 -39.52 20.64 13.44
C ALA A 70 -38.62 19.53 14.01
N GLU A 71 -38.78 18.30 13.51
CA GLU A 71 -38.01 17.14 13.94
C GLU A 71 -36.53 17.29 13.54
N GLN A 72 -36.24 17.74 12.32
CA GLN A 72 -34.86 17.97 11.85
C GLN A 72 -34.19 19.11 12.63
N ILE A 73 -34.93 20.15 12.96
CA ILE A 73 -34.42 21.26 13.78
C ILE A 73 -34.13 20.79 15.21
N ALA A 74 -34.97 19.96 15.78
CA ALA A 74 -34.78 19.37 17.09
C ALA A 74 -33.51 18.48 17.09
N ASP A 75 -33.37 17.60 16.12
CA ASP A 75 -32.19 16.74 15.93
C ASP A 75 -30.89 17.55 15.76
N MET A 76 -30.95 18.63 14.96
CA MET A 76 -29.79 19.51 14.81
C MET A 76 -29.43 20.28 16.09
N ARG A 77 -30.41 20.59 16.94
CA ARG A 77 -30.16 21.26 18.23
C ARG A 77 -29.62 20.30 19.29
N ASP A 78 -30.06 19.04 19.25
CA ASP A 78 -29.60 17.98 20.16
C ASP A 78 -28.26 17.34 19.72
N SER A 79 -27.91 17.46 18.42
CA SER A 79 -26.60 17.04 17.98
C SER A 79 -25.53 17.93 18.59
N SER A 80 -24.88 17.41 19.62
CA SER A 80 -23.69 18.06 20.17
C SER A 80 -22.64 18.17 19.05
N LEU A 81 -22.21 19.38 18.76
CA LEU A 81 -21.05 19.60 17.92
C LEU A 81 -19.87 18.90 18.61
N GLU A 82 -19.42 17.77 18.06
CA GLU A 82 -18.16 17.19 18.49
C GLU A 82 -17.07 18.25 18.33
N ASP A 83 -16.41 18.56 19.42
CA ASP A 83 -15.29 19.50 19.39
C ASP A 83 -14.14 18.81 18.66
N VAL A 84 -13.92 19.18 17.41
CA VAL A 84 -12.86 18.59 16.58
C VAL A 84 -11.53 19.09 17.08
N ASP A 85 -10.74 18.20 17.68
CA ASP A 85 -9.36 18.51 18.07
C ASP A 85 -8.47 18.69 16.83
N TYR A 86 -8.44 19.92 16.35
CA TYR A 86 -7.58 20.31 15.22
C TYR A 86 -6.10 20.11 15.51
N GLY A 87 -5.68 20.16 16.78
CA GLY A 87 -4.29 19.93 17.19
C GLY A 87 -3.90 18.48 16.91
N HIS A 88 -4.75 17.55 17.33
CA HIS A 88 -4.54 16.12 17.06
C HIS A 88 -4.61 15.83 15.55
N MET A 89 -5.58 16.38 14.85
CA MET A 89 -5.72 16.20 13.40
C MET A 89 -4.48 16.70 12.64
N ASN A 90 -3.97 17.90 12.98
CA ASN A 90 -2.76 18.45 12.34
C ASN A 90 -1.52 17.60 12.63
N SER A 91 -1.40 17.02 13.83
CA SER A 91 -0.30 16.11 14.16
C SER A 91 -0.34 14.83 13.33
N LEU A 92 -1.54 14.28 13.12
CA LEU A 92 -1.73 13.09 12.26
C LEU A 92 -1.43 13.40 10.78
N VAL A 93 -1.85 14.55 10.28
CA VAL A 93 -1.54 15.00 8.91
C VAL A 93 -0.03 15.15 8.74
N SER A 94 0.66 15.78 9.66
CA SER A 94 2.12 15.92 9.62
C SER A 94 2.82 14.56 9.64
N LEU A 95 2.33 13.62 10.46
CA LEU A 95 2.86 12.25 10.51
C LEU A 95 2.65 11.53 9.17
N LEU A 96 1.47 11.66 8.58
CA LEU A 96 1.16 11.09 7.27
C LEU A 96 2.08 11.64 6.18
N GLU A 97 2.28 12.95 6.12
CA GLU A 97 3.19 13.59 5.17
C GLU A 97 4.63 13.07 5.32
N HIS A 98 5.12 12.91 6.56
CA HIS A 98 6.43 12.32 6.82
C HIS A 98 6.51 10.86 6.35
N GLN A 99 5.48 10.06 6.61
CA GLN A 99 5.44 8.67 6.16
C GLN A 99 5.40 8.56 4.63
N GLU A 100 4.61 9.39 3.96
CA GLU A 100 4.56 9.44 2.49
C GLU A 100 5.91 9.87 1.89
N PHE A 101 6.57 10.85 2.52
CA PHE A 101 7.91 11.28 2.10
C PHE A 101 8.92 10.12 2.23
N LEU A 102 8.95 9.42 3.36
CA LEU A 102 9.82 8.26 3.56
C LEU A 102 9.51 7.14 2.57
N MET A 103 8.23 6.87 2.32
CA MET A 103 7.83 5.88 1.31
C MET A 103 8.34 6.25 -0.09
N LYS A 104 8.21 7.51 -0.48
CA LYS A 104 8.75 7.99 -1.77
C LYS A 104 10.26 7.84 -1.85
N LEU A 105 10.98 8.16 -0.77
CA LEU A 105 12.44 7.99 -0.72
C LEU A 105 12.87 6.53 -0.86
N LEU A 106 12.14 5.59 -0.27
CA LEU A 106 12.49 4.17 -0.29
C LEU A 106 12.02 3.44 -1.57
N THR A 107 10.88 3.85 -2.12
CA THR A 107 10.28 3.17 -3.29
C THR A 107 10.71 3.76 -4.63
N ASN A 108 11.04 5.05 -4.67
CA ASN A 108 11.47 5.69 -5.91
C ASN A 108 12.84 5.15 -6.33
N LYS A 109 12.91 4.63 -7.57
CA LYS A 109 14.15 4.11 -8.16
C LYS A 109 15.27 5.16 -8.26
N ASP A 110 14.92 6.43 -8.42
CA ASP A 110 15.86 7.54 -8.55
C ASP A 110 16.19 8.25 -7.25
N SER A 111 15.65 7.77 -6.14
CA SER A 111 15.92 8.32 -4.82
C SER A 111 17.41 8.22 -4.46
N PHE A 112 17.97 9.31 -3.94
CA PHE A 112 19.37 9.34 -3.52
C PHE A 112 19.65 8.34 -2.37
N ILE A 113 18.69 8.09 -1.49
CA ILE A 113 18.84 7.12 -0.39
C ILE A 113 18.96 5.71 -0.96
N ARG A 114 18.08 5.36 -1.91
CA ARG A 114 18.15 4.06 -2.57
C ARG A 114 19.46 3.88 -3.33
N LYS A 115 19.88 4.89 -4.11
CA LYS A 115 21.19 4.87 -4.78
C LYS A 115 22.33 4.69 -3.79
N LYS A 116 22.31 5.42 -2.68
CA LYS A 116 23.34 5.30 -1.63
C LYS A 116 23.41 3.90 -1.00
N ILE A 117 22.25 3.29 -0.71
CA ILE A 117 22.17 1.93 -0.18
C ILE A 117 22.70 0.91 -1.20
N ILE A 118 22.32 1.07 -2.47
CA ILE A 118 22.81 0.22 -3.56
C ILE A 118 24.32 0.34 -3.67
N ASP A 119 24.85 1.55 -3.82
CA ASP A 119 26.30 1.79 -3.99
C ASP A 119 27.12 1.23 -2.84
N GLN A 120 26.65 1.35 -1.59
CA GLN A 120 27.35 0.80 -0.44
C GLN A 120 27.41 -0.73 -0.46
N ASN A 121 26.36 -1.39 -0.92
CA ASN A 121 26.30 -2.86 -0.95
C ASN A 121 26.89 -3.42 -2.25
N LEU A 122 26.90 -2.63 -3.33
CA LEU A 122 27.35 -3.06 -4.66
C LEU A 122 28.84 -3.41 -4.68
N SER A 123 29.66 -2.60 -4.02
CA SER A 123 31.09 -2.88 -3.89
C SER A 123 31.33 -4.22 -3.19
N TYR A 124 30.58 -4.50 -2.13
CA TYR A 124 30.67 -5.77 -1.42
C TYR A 124 30.14 -6.93 -2.28
N LEU A 125 29.00 -6.74 -2.98
CA LEU A 125 28.45 -7.72 -3.93
C LEU A 125 29.48 -8.11 -4.97
N ASN A 126 30.05 -7.12 -5.67
CA ASN A 126 31.01 -7.36 -6.73
C ASN A 126 32.27 -8.05 -6.22
N SER A 127 32.76 -7.70 -5.03
CA SER A 127 33.88 -8.38 -4.39
C SER A 127 33.57 -9.84 -4.05
N ARG A 128 32.38 -10.11 -3.52
CA ARG A 128 31.96 -11.49 -3.20
C ARG A 128 31.72 -12.30 -4.46
N LEU A 129 31.11 -11.68 -5.49
CA LEU A 129 30.87 -12.33 -6.77
C LEU A 129 32.19 -12.73 -7.44
N ALA A 130 33.14 -11.82 -7.55
CA ALA A 130 34.47 -12.12 -8.08
C ALA A 130 35.14 -13.27 -7.34
N TYR A 131 35.08 -13.28 -5.99
CA TYR A 131 35.58 -14.36 -5.18
C TYR A 131 34.94 -15.72 -5.52
N TYR A 132 33.61 -15.78 -5.64
CA TYR A 132 32.92 -17.03 -5.93
C TYR A 132 33.15 -17.49 -7.37
N LEU A 133 33.18 -16.57 -8.34
CA LEU A 133 33.46 -16.91 -9.74
C LEU A 133 34.86 -17.49 -9.90
N ASP A 134 35.87 -16.88 -9.23
CA ASP A 134 37.24 -17.46 -9.18
C ASP A 134 37.21 -18.88 -8.61
N LYS A 135 36.51 -19.12 -7.47
CA LYS A 135 36.42 -20.43 -6.84
C LYS A 135 35.67 -21.46 -7.69
N LEU A 136 34.70 -21.01 -8.49
CA LEU A 136 33.93 -21.84 -9.42
C LEU A 136 34.69 -22.09 -10.74
N GLY A 137 35.86 -21.48 -10.93
CA GLY A 137 36.67 -21.60 -12.15
C GLY A 137 35.98 -20.97 -13.36
N LEU A 138 35.25 -19.85 -13.16
CA LEU A 138 34.67 -19.09 -14.26
C LEU A 138 35.62 -17.96 -14.65
N PRO A 139 36.07 -17.90 -15.92
CA PRO A 139 37.07 -16.91 -16.36
C PRO A 139 36.50 -15.53 -16.63
N HIS A 140 35.22 -15.34 -16.41
CA HIS A 140 34.51 -14.10 -16.71
C HIS A 140 34.56 -13.11 -15.54
N ASP A 141 34.78 -11.86 -15.83
CA ASP A 141 34.57 -10.76 -14.91
C ASP A 141 33.12 -10.29 -14.99
N VAL A 142 32.43 -10.30 -13.88
CA VAL A 142 31.02 -9.92 -13.80
C VAL A 142 30.87 -8.82 -12.78
N ILE A 143 30.37 -7.68 -13.22
CA ILE A 143 30.25 -6.45 -12.41
C ILE A 143 28.82 -5.94 -12.49
N PHE A 144 28.21 -5.72 -11.34
CA PHE A 144 26.95 -4.98 -11.22
C PHE A 144 27.23 -3.49 -11.13
N GLN A 145 26.54 -2.71 -11.96
CA GLN A 145 26.60 -1.26 -11.97
C GLN A 145 25.56 -0.64 -11.02
N SER A 146 25.68 0.66 -10.73
CA SER A 146 24.77 1.38 -9.80
C SER A 146 23.30 1.42 -10.23
N ASP A 147 23.03 1.23 -11.50
CA ASP A 147 21.68 1.08 -12.06
C ASP A 147 21.14 -0.35 -12.02
N LEU A 148 21.95 -1.29 -11.46
CA LEU A 148 21.72 -2.72 -11.41
C LEU A 148 21.81 -3.43 -12.77
N THR A 149 22.37 -2.80 -13.78
CA THR A 149 22.79 -3.50 -14.99
C THR A 149 24.01 -4.38 -14.70
N VAL A 150 24.17 -5.44 -15.47
CA VAL A 150 25.27 -6.41 -15.32
C VAL A 150 26.15 -6.34 -16.53
N GLU A 151 27.43 -6.11 -16.31
CA GLU A 151 28.46 -6.22 -17.33
C GLU A 151 29.19 -7.54 -17.15
N ILE A 152 29.29 -8.30 -18.23
CA ILE A 152 30.06 -9.56 -18.28
C ILE A 152 31.16 -9.38 -19.29
N THR A 153 32.39 -9.57 -18.88
CA THR A 153 33.55 -9.47 -19.78
C THR A 153 34.42 -10.73 -19.70
N GLU A 154 34.98 -11.12 -20.84
CA GLU A 154 35.99 -12.14 -20.93
C GLU A 154 37.15 -11.66 -21.75
N LEU A 155 38.35 -11.63 -21.18
CA LEU A 155 39.57 -11.12 -21.80
C LEU A 155 39.38 -9.71 -22.43
N GLY A 156 38.60 -8.85 -21.76
CA GLY A 156 38.33 -7.48 -22.22
C GLY A 156 37.29 -7.37 -23.34
N ARG A 157 36.51 -8.42 -23.63
CA ARG A 157 35.40 -8.42 -24.57
C ARG A 157 34.09 -8.49 -23.82
N ASP A 158 33.16 -7.64 -24.15
CA ASP A 158 31.81 -7.66 -23.58
C ASP A 158 31.04 -8.88 -24.09
N LEU A 159 30.34 -9.55 -23.19
CA LEU A 159 29.53 -10.72 -23.45
C LEU A 159 28.12 -10.50 -22.91
N ASP A 160 27.13 -11.03 -23.61
CA ASP A 160 25.78 -11.16 -23.10
C ASP A 160 25.63 -12.47 -22.32
N PHE A 161 24.74 -12.49 -21.35
CA PHE A 161 24.42 -13.71 -20.57
C PHE A 161 24.05 -14.89 -21.47
N ASP A 162 23.41 -14.63 -22.61
CA ASP A 162 23.00 -15.65 -23.58
C ASP A 162 24.17 -16.27 -24.35
N ASN A 163 25.32 -15.59 -24.38
CA ASN A 163 26.54 -16.09 -25.02
C ASN A 163 27.28 -17.13 -24.16
N LEU A 164 26.95 -17.18 -22.86
CA LEU A 164 27.54 -18.15 -21.94
C LEU A 164 27.02 -19.55 -22.21
N SER A 165 27.88 -20.54 -22.11
CA SER A 165 27.48 -21.94 -22.11
C SER A 165 26.56 -22.25 -20.91
N ARG A 166 25.83 -23.34 -20.97
CA ARG A 166 24.92 -23.76 -19.89
C ARG A 166 25.68 -23.97 -18.56
N GLY A 167 26.88 -24.54 -18.61
CA GLY A 167 27.71 -24.74 -17.43
C GLY A 167 28.19 -23.42 -16.81
N GLU A 168 28.59 -22.45 -17.66
CA GLU A 168 29.00 -21.13 -17.22
C GLU A 168 27.84 -20.35 -16.60
N ARG A 169 26.66 -20.38 -17.24
CA ARG A 169 25.45 -19.76 -16.66
C ARG A 169 25.14 -20.31 -15.27
N ASN A 170 25.19 -21.63 -15.08
CA ASN A 170 24.92 -22.24 -13.80
C ASN A 170 25.95 -21.87 -12.73
N ARG A 171 27.23 -21.79 -13.09
CA ARG A 171 28.29 -21.30 -12.18
C ARG A 171 28.07 -19.83 -11.82
N LEU A 172 27.69 -19.00 -12.80
CA LEU A 172 27.38 -17.59 -12.55
C LEU A 172 26.17 -17.44 -11.60
N ILE A 173 25.10 -18.21 -11.82
CA ILE A 173 23.90 -18.21 -10.97
C ILE A 173 24.27 -18.65 -9.55
N LEU A 174 25.09 -19.70 -9.38
CA LEU A 174 25.56 -20.13 -8.07
C LEU A 174 26.40 -19.06 -7.37
N GLY A 175 27.39 -18.50 -8.08
CA GLY A 175 28.24 -17.44 -7.53
C GLY A 175 27.45 -16.23 -7.09
N LEU A 176 26.48 -15.84 -7.91
CA LEU A 176 25.57 -14.72 -7.61
C LEU A 176 24.68 -15.03 -6.40
N SER A 177 24.08 -16.21 -6.33
CA SER A 177 23.23 -16.62 -5.21
C SER A 177 23.99 -16.61 -3.89
N TRP A 178 25.25 -17.10 -3.89
CA TRP A 178 26.09 -17.09 -2.70
C TRP A 178 26.55 -15.67 -2.32
N SER A 179 26.80 -14.82 -3.30
CA SER A 179 27.16 -13.41 -3.07
C SER A 179 26.02 -12.62 -2.44
N PHE A 180 24.79 -12.79 -2.94
CA PHE A 180 23.61 -12.19 -2.32
C PHE A 180 23.36 -12.72 -0.91
N ARG A 181 23.58 -14.00 -0.67
CA ARG A 181 23.51 -14.58 0.65
C ARG A 181 24.50 -13.92 1.61
N ASP A 182 25.73 -13.72 1.20
CA ASP A 182 26.75 -13.08 2.03
C ASP A 182 26.37 -11.64 2.38
N ILE A 183 25.77 -10.88 1.43
CA ILE A 183 25.22 -9.56 1.71
C ILE A 183 24.09 -9.65 2.74
N PHE A 184 23.14 -10.57 2.52
CA PHE A 184 22.02 -10.74 3.42
C PHE A 184 22.50 -11.05 4.84
N GLU A 185 23.47 -11.95 4.98
CA GLU A 185 24.06 -12.30 6.27
C GLU A 185 24.89 -11.16 6.90
N SER A 186 25.42 -10.24 6.10
CA SER A 186 26.08 -9.04 6.62
C SER A 186 25.12 -8.00 7.19
N LEU A 187 23.87 -8.01 6.73
CA LEU A 187 22.83 -7.05 7.14
C LEU A 187 21.90 -7.62 8.22
N TYR A 188 21.75 -8.94 8.27
CA TYR A 188 20.78 -9.66 9.11
C TYR A 188 21.43 -10.82 9.86
N SER A 189 20.64 -11.56 10.59
CA SER A 189 21.09 -12.77 11.28
C SER A 189 21.50 -13.85 10.28
N THR A 190 22.55 -14.59 10.61
CA THR A 190 23.07 -15.70 9.80
C THR A 190 22.05 -16.85 9.73
N ILE A 191 21.84 -17.37 8.54
CA ILE A 191 21.03 -18.57 8.31
C ILE A 191 21.98 -19.77 8.23
N ASN A 192 21.83 -20.71 9.14
CA ASN A 192 22.73 -21.87 9.24
C ASN A 192 22.34 -23.05 8.35
N VAL A 193 21.33 -22.91 7.51
CA VAL A 193 20.85 -23.95 6.58
C VAL A 193 20.93 -23.46 5.14
N LEU A 194 21.41 -24.32 4.25
CA LEU A 194 21.47 -24.07 2.81
C LEU A 194 20.99 -25.29 2.05
N PHE A 195 20.03 -25.10 1.16
CA PHE A 195 19.59 -26.11 0.19
C PHE A 195 20.03 -25.71 -1.21
N VAL A 196 20.65 -26.65 -1.92
CA VAL A 196 21.04 -26.49 -3.34
C VAL A 196 20.33 -27.59 -4.12
N ASP A 197 19.35 -27.20 -4.92
CA ASP A 197 18.47 -28.16 -5.63
C ASP A 197 18.80 -28.23 -7.11
N GLU A 198 19.28 -29.39 -7.57
CA GLU A 198 19.60 -29.75 -8.96
C GLU A 198 20.50 -28.76 -9.74
N LEU A 199 20.96 -27.67 -9.12
CA LEU A 199 21.68 -26.61 -9.82
C LEU A 199 23.07 -27.05 -10.30
N ILE A 200 23.66 -28.05 -9.63
CA ILE A 200 24.95 -28.64 -9.98
C ILE A 200 24.79 -29.74 -11.04
N ASP A 201 23.58 -30.28 -11.20
CA ASP A 201 23.34 -31.45 -12.06
C ASP A 201 23.26 -31.12 -13.55
N SER A 202 22.75 -29.97 -13.89
CA SER A 202 22.41 -29.63 -15.26
C SER A 202 23.48 -28.83 -15.97
N GLY A 203 24.25 -29.48 -16.85
CA GLY A 203 25.14 -28.81 -17.79
C GLY A 203 26.49 -28.37 -17.24
N MET A 204 26.82 -28.63 -15.99
CA MET A 204 28.16 -28.43 -15.48
C MET A 204 29.09 -29.57 -15.88
N ASP A 205 30.30 -29.21 -16.26
CA ASP A 205 31.40 -30.15 -16.42
C ASP A 205 31.91 -30.67 -15.07
N THR A 206 32.77 -31.69 -15.09
CA THR A 206 33.30 -32.30 -13.89
C THR A 206 34.04 -31.27 -13.01
N ASN A 207 34.83 -30.38 -13.61
CA ASN A 207 35.54 -29.33 -12.87
C ASN A 207 34.61 -28.36 -12.15
N GLY A 208 33.51 -27.94 -12.82
CA GLY A 208 32.48 -27.08 -12.22
C GLY A 208 31.77 -27.72 -11.04
N VAL A 209 31.47 -29.02 -11.15
CA VAL A 209 30.90 -29.81 -10.05
C VAL A 209 31.88 -29.87 -8.86
N GLU A 210 33.14 -30.20 -9.11
CA GLU A 210 34.15 -30.29 -8.06
C GLU A 210 34.39 -28.94 -7.36
N SER A 211 34.50 -27.88 -8.13
CA SER A 211 34.65 -26.54 -7.61
C SER A 211 33.45 -26.12 -6.75
N SER A 212 32.22 -26.41 -7.22
CA SER A 212 30.98 -26.14 -6.47
C SER A 212 30.93 -26.90 -5.15
N LEU A 213 31.27 -28.20 -5.16
CA LEU A 213 31.34 -28.99 -3.96
C LEU A 213 32.43 -28.50 -2.97
N ALA A 214 33.57 -28.06 -3.47
CA ALA A 214 34.62 -27.51 -2.64
C ALA A 214 34.17 -26.26 -1.91
N VAL A 215 33.43 -25.36 -2.60
CA VAL A 215 32.85 -24.16 -2.00
C VAL A 215 31.79 -24.54 -0.96
N LEU A 216 30.88 -25.46 -1.27
CA LEU A 216 29.83 -25.91 -0.34
C LEU A 216 30.41 -26.55 0.92
N LYS A 217 31.44 -27.40 0.79
CA LYS A 217 32.16 -28.00 1.92
C LYS A 217 32.84 -26.93 2.78
N LYS A 218 33.40 -25.90 2.14
CA LYS A 218 34.00 -24.78 2.87
C LYS A 218 32.94 -24.01 3.63
N MET A 219 31.79 -23.73 3.02
CA MET A 219 30.66 -23.07 3.69
C MET A 219 30.12 -23.84 4.88
N ALA A 220 30.05 -25.18 4.76
CA ALA A 220 29.64 -26.04 5.86
C ALA A 220 30.61 -25.97 7.03
N ARG A 221 31.91 -26.08 6.77
CA ARG A 221 32.95 -26.09 7.81
C ARG A 221 33.16 -24.73 8.46
N ASP A 222 33.42 -23.71 7.66
CA ASP A 222 33.79 -22.38 8.14
C ASP A 222 32.62 -21.65 8.80
N GLY A 223 31.40 -21.93 8.33
CA GLY A 223 30.19 -21.28 8.81
C GLY A 223 29.35 -22.07 9.81
N ASN A 224 29.80 -23.28 10.21
CA ASN A 224 29.05 -24.24 11.03
C ASN A 224 27.60 -24.40 10.51
N ARG A 225 27.45 -24.66 9.19
CA ARG A 225 26.20 -24.67 8.46
C ARG A 225 25.83 -26.07 8.00
N SER A 226 24.54 -26.35 8.07
CA SER A 226 23.96 -27.56 7.45
C SER A 226 23.72 -27.30 5.98
N VAL A 227 24.43 -27.96 5.08
CA VAL A 227 24.31 -27.84 3.64
C VAL A 227 23.68 -29.10 3.08
N PHE A 228 22.54 -28.95 2.41
CA PHE A 228 21.81 -30.02 1.76
C PHE A 228 21.90 -29.85 0.25
N LEU A 229 22.50 -30.83 -0.41
CA LEU A 229 22.60 -30.89 -1.87
C LEU A 229 21.62 -31.92 -2.39
N ILE A 230 20.66 -31.48 -3.17
CA ILE A 230 19.70 -32.36 -3.87
C ILE A 230 20.20 -32.59 -5.28
N SER A 231 20.45 -33.85 -5.63
CA SER A 231 21.03 -34.21 -6.89
C SER A 231 20.61 -35.63 -7.31
N HIS A 232 20.55 -35.86 -8.63
CA HIS A 232 20.33 -37.19 -9.21
C HIS A 232 21.62 -37.81 -9.71
N ARG A 233 22.79 -37.17 -9.52
CA ARG A 233 24.09 -37.71 -9.93
C ARG A 233 24.62 -38.72 -8.93
N ASP A 234 24.78 -39.98 -9.37
CA ASP A 234 25.36 -41.05 -8.54
C ASP A 234 26.84 -40.81 -8.16
N GLU A 235 27.56 -40.04 -8.97
CA GLU A 235 28.96 -39.68 -8.78
C GLU A 235 29.25 -38.89 -7.48
N LEU A 236 28.22 -38.24 -6.93
CA LEU A 236 28.35 -37.43 -5.73
C LEU A 236 28.33 -38.24 -4.45
N GLN A 237 27.87 -39.52 -4.49
CA GLN A 237 27.72 -40.36 -3.29
C GLN A 237 29.01 -40.52 -2.49
N GLY A 238 30.17 -40.70 -3.16
CA GLY A 238 31.44 -40.84 -2.51
C GLY A 238 32.12 -39.52 -2.09
N ARG A 239 31.48 -38.38 -2.35
CA ARG A 239 32.07 -37.05 -2.17
C ARG A 239 31.44 -36.24 -1.05
N VAL A 240 30.41 -36.74 -0.39
CA VAL A 240 29.68 -36.11 0.72
C VAL A 240 29.73 -36.99 1.96
N GLU A 241 29.49 -36.38 3.13
CA GLU A 241 29.63 -37.09 4.41
C GLU A 241 28.44 -38.01 4.69
N SER A 242 27.24 -37.60 4.32
CA SER A 242 26.01 -38.35 4.54
C SER A 242 25.12 -38.32 3.30
N VAL A 243 24.40 -39.42 3.06
CA VAL A 243 23.52 -39.62 1.88
C VAL A 243 22.14 -40.04 2.34
N LEU A 244 21.11 -39.27 1.97
CA LEU A 244 19.71 -39.64 2.16
C LEU A 244 19.13 -40.02 0.79
N ASN A 245 18.75 -41.29 0.63
CA ASN A 245 18.08 -41.76 -0.59
C ASN A 245 16.57 -41.63 -0.44
N VAL A 246 15.96 -40.82 -1.29
CA VAL A 246 14.50 -40.71 -1.39
C VAL A 246 13.98 -41.59 -2.53
N ILE A 247 13.24 -42.64 -2.18
CA ILE A 247 12.72 -43.63 -3.13
C ILE A 247 11.19 -43.46 -3.20
N LYS A 248 10.67 -43.25 -4.40
CA LYS A 248 9.22 -43.20 -4.66
C LYS A 248 8.74 -44.57 -5.14
N GLU A 249 7.99 -45.27 -4.29
CA GLU A 249 7.56 -46.68 -4.60
C GLU A 249 6.48 -46.80 -5.67
N GLN A 250 5.73 -45.74 -6.01
CA GLN A 250 4.51 -45.82 -6.86
C GLN A 250 4.57 -45.19 -8.24
N ALA A 251 5.68 -44.70 -8.74
CA ALA A 251 5.76 -44.20 -10.11
C ALA A 251 7.05 -44.66 -10.77
N LYS A 252 6.91 -45.35 -11.86
CA LYS A 252 8.03 -45.69 -12.75
C LYS A 252 8.92 -44.45 -12.98
N LYS A 253 10.13 -44.48 -12.40
CA LYS A 253 11.30 -43.66 -12.71
C LYS A 253 11.26 -42.20 -12.32
N LYS A 254 11.72 -41.89 -11.12
CA LYS A 254 12.86 -40.96 -10.84
C LYS A 254 13.22 -41.10 -9.38
N ASN A 255 14.37 -41.67 -9.09
CA ASN A 255 14.95 -41.69 -7.75
C ASN A 255 15.59 -40.32 -7.52
N TYR A 256 15.13 -39.60 -6.55
CA TYR A 256 15.81 -38.37 -6.06
C TYR A 256 16.69 -38.79 -4.88
N LYS A 257 17.91 -38.30 -4.87
CA LYS A 257 18.85 -38.51 -3.78
C LYS A 257 19.19 -37.16 -3.14
N VAL A 258 18.99 -37.02 -1.84
CA VAL A 258 19.38 -35.86 -1.07
C VAL A 258 20.69 -36.19 -0.36
N TRP A 259 21.69 -35.33 -0.52
CA TRP A 259 23.00 -35.46 0.05
C TRP A 259 23.13 -34.50 1.24
N ILE A 260 23.52 -35.00 2.40
CA ILE A 260 23.68 -34.22 3.64
C ILE A 260 25.18 -34.15 3.96
#